data_845de6a5d273c87c3bc4552f263f383d
#
_entry.id   845de6a5d273c87c3bc4552f263f383d
#
_cell.length_a   1.000
_cell.length_b   1.000
_cell.length_c   1.000
_cell.angle_alpha   90.00
_cell.angle_beta   90.00
_cell.angle_gamma   90.00
#
_symmetry.space_group_name_H-M   'P 1'
#
loop_
_entity.id
_entity.type
_entity.pdbx_description
1 polymer ?
#
loop_
_entity_poly.entity_id
_entity_poly.type
_entity_poly.pdbx_seq_one_letter_code
_entity_poly.pdbx_strand_id
1 'polypeptide(L)'
;MNTLEPILQENTNRFVLFPIQHNDIWSFYKKAEASFWTAEEIDLSADIIDWDNKLNDDERHFIKHVLAFFAASDGIVNENLAQNFLSEVQYTEAKFFYGFQLAAENIHSETYSLLIDTYIKNTTEKNHLFNAIETLDCVKKKAEWALRWIDKGSFAERLVAFAAVEGIFFSGSFCSIFWLKKRGLMPGLAFSNELISRDEGLHCDFACLLYSKHLVDKLPKDKVKEIIIDAVEIEKEFVTDALPVKLIGMNSDLMGQYIEFVADRLLVELGNDRVYNTPNPFDFMEMISLQGKANFFEKRVGEYQKAGVLNNNGEQSFSLNEDF
;
A
#
# COMPACT_ATOMS: atom_id res chain seq x y z
N MET A 1 -31.29 16.04 -3.41
CA MET A 1 -31.06 15.65 -4.80
C MET A 1 -29.91 14.65 -4.74
N ASN A 2 -30.12 13.38 -5.15
CA ASN A 2 -29.00 12.46 -5.33
C ASN A 2 -28.15 13.02 -6.46
N THR A 3 -27.05 13.69 -6.14
CA THR A 3 -26.03 14.04 -7.12
C THR A 3 -25.41 12.74 -7.60
N LEU A 4 -25.71 12.34 -8.82
CA LEU A 4 -25.10 11.16 -9.43
C LEU A 4 -23.58 11.41 -9.52
N GLU A 5 -22.80 10.56 -8.84
CA GLU A 5 -21.35 10.66 -8.81
C GLU A 5 -20.77 10.41 -10.22
N PRO A 6 -20.06 11.37 -10.83
CA PRO A 6 -19.66 11.27 -12.25
C PRO A 6 -18.76 10.06 -12.53
N ILE A 7 -17.85 9.71 -11.62
CA ILE A 7 -16.94 8.56 -11.79
C ILE A 7 -17.68 7.21 -11.83
N LEU A 8 -18.90 7.16 -11.31
CA LEU A 8 -19.75 5.95 -11.28
C LEU A 8 -20.80 5.92 -12.38
N GLN A 9 -20.90 6.97 -13.20
CA GLN A 9 -21.89 7.02 -14.28
C GLN A 9 -21.41 6.30 -15.53
N GLU A 10 -22.27 5.44 -16.09
CA GLU A 10 -22.01 4.83 -17.39
C GLU A 10 -21.77 5.91 -18.45
N ASN A 11 -20.74 5.70 -19.26
CA ASN A 11 -20.46 6.53 -20.41
C ASN A 11 -20.29 5.68 -21.69
N THR A 12 -20.58 6.28 -22.84
CA THR A 12 -20.51 5.59 -24.13
C THR A 12 -19.08 5.29 -24.58
N ASN A 13 -18.08 5.97 -24.00
CA ASN A 13 -16.66 5.84 -24.35
C ASN A 13 -15.89 4.86 -23.47
N ARG A 14 -16.56 4.13 -22.57
CA ARG A 14 -15.90 3.24 -21.61
C ARG A 14 -15.10 2.08 -22.23
N PHE A 15 -15.31 1.80 -23.51
CA PHE A 15 -14.58 0.74 -24.22
C PHE A 15 -13.38 1.24 -25.03
N VAL A 16 -13.17 2.55 -25.09
CA VAL A 16 -12.11 3.18 -25.87
C VAL A 16 -11.29 4.10 -24.98
N LEU A 17 -9.97 3.89 -24.97
CA LEU A 17 -9.07 4.66 -24.09
C LEU A 17 -8.88 6.10 -24.56
N PHE A 18 -8.66 6.29 -25.87
CA PHE A 18 -8.38 7.62 -26.43
C PHE A 18 -9.62 8.32 -26.95
N PRO A 19 -9.69 9.66 -26.79
CA PRO A 19 -8.70 10.54 -26.17
C PRO A 19 -8.71 10.43 -24.64
N ILE A 20 -7.55 10.61 -23.97
CA ILE A 20 -7.46 10.66 -22.52
C ILE A 20 -8.29 11.84 -22.01
N GLN A 21 -9.22 11.57 -21.12
CA GLN A 21 -10.11 12.57 -20.52
C GLN A 21 -9.63 13.03 -19.13
N HIS A 22 -8.96 12.14 -18.37
CA HIS A 22 -8.50 12.38 -17.01
C HIS A 22 -6.97 12.20 -16.94
N ASN A 23 -6.23 13.24 -17.33
CA ASN A 23 -4.76 13.19 -17.42
C ASN A 23 -4.07 12.93 -16.08
N ASP A 24 -4.64 13.39 -14.97
CA ASP A 24 -4.12 13.13 -13.63
C ASP A 24 -4.25 11.65 -13.25
N ILE A 25 -5.40 11.02 -13.49
CA ILE A 25 -5.62 9.58 -13.32
C ILE A 25 -4.69 8.79 -14.24
N TRP A 26 -4.62 9.17 -15.51
CA TRP A 26 -3.72 8.53 -16.48
C TRP A 26 -2.26 8.59 -16.05
N SER A 27 -1.82 9.73 -15.49
CA SER A 27 -0.47 9.87 -14.96
C SER A 27 -0.15 8.88 -13.84
N PHE A 28 -1.13 8.57 -12.97
CA PHE A 28 -0.97 7.56 -11.93
C PHE A 28 -0.82 6.15 -12.51
N TYR A 29 -1.65 5.78 -13.50
CA TYR A 29 -1.48 4.52 -14.21
C TYR A 29 -0.09 4.39 -14.83
N LYS A 30 0.42 5.43 -15.50
CA LYS A 30 1.75 5.42 -16.12
C LYS A 30 2.88 5.33 -15.09
N LYS A 31 2.71 5.90 -13.91
CA LYS A 31 3.67 5.74 -12.80
C LYS A 31 3.67 4.30 -12.28
N ALA A 32 2.49 3.70 -12.08
CA ALA A 32 2.37 2.30 -11.68
C ALA A 32 3.03 1.36 -12.69
N GLU A 33 2.73 1.53 -13.99
CA GLU A 33 3.31 0.74 -15.08
C GLU A 33 4.85 0.87 -15.13
N ALA A 34 5.38 2.08 -14.93
CA ALA A 34 6.83 2.33 -14.94
C ALA A 34 7.55 1.72 -13.73
N SER A 35 6.85 1.44 -12.65
CA SER A 35 7.41 0.82 -11.44
C SER A 35 7.18 -0.69 -11.35
N PHE A 36 6.72 -1.34 -12.42
CA PHE A 36 6.46 -2.78 -12.46
C PHE A 36 7.71 -3.61 -12.12
N TRP A 37 7.50 -4.65 -11.34
CA TRP A 37 8.50 -5.63 -10.93
C TRP A 37 7.85 -6.99 -10.72
N THR A 38 8.65 -8.05 -10.53
CA THR A 38 8.16 -9.41 -10.25
C THR A 38 8.87 -10.02 -9.05
N ALA A 39 8.26 -11.02 -8.43
CA ALA A 39 8.80 -11.67 -7.24
C ALA A 39 10.19 -12.30 -7.46
N GLU A 40 10.51 -12.70 -8.68
CA GLU A 40 11.82 -13.27 -9.06
C GLU A 40 12.98 -12.27 -8.99
N GLU A 41 12.70 -10.96 -8.92
CA GLU A 41 13.74 -9.94 -8.73
C GLU A 41 14.32 -9.91 -7.31
N ILE A 42 13.72 -10.64 -6.36
CA ILE A 42 14.10 -10.63 -4.95
C ILE A 42 14.99 -11.82 -4.64
N ASP A 43 16.25 -11.54 -4.29
CA ASP A 43 17.21 -12.56 -3.84
C ASP A 43 17.11 -12.75 -2.31
N LEU A 44 16.68 -13.92 -1.88
CA LEU A 44 16.54 -14.31 -0.47
C LEU A 44 17.73 -15.11 0.08
N SER A 45 18.77 -15.33 -0.70
CA SER A 45 19.90 -16.18 -0.31
C SER A 45 20.63 -15.69 0.94
N ALA A 46 20.83 -14.38 1.07
CA ALA A 46 21.45 -13.78 2.25
C ALA A 46 20.52 -13.77 3.46
N ASP A 47 19.21 -13.70 3.25
CA ASP A 47 18.21 -13.71 4.32
C ASP A 47 18.18 -15.03 5.08
N ILE A 48 18.40 -16.17 4.39
CA ILE A 48 18.47 -17.48 5.03
C ILE A 48 19.63 -17.51 6.05
N ILE A 49 20.77 -16.90 5.70
CA ILE A 49 21.93 -16.79 6.59
C ILE A 49 21.60 -15.94 7.82
N ASP A 50 20.96 -14.80 7.62
CA ASP A 50 20.54 -13.91 8.68
C ASP A 50 19.49 -14.57 9.58
N TRP A 51 18.51 -15.22 8.99
CA TRP A 51 17.44 -15.93 9.66
C TRP A 51 17.97 -17.00 10.62
N ASP A 52 18.92 -17.81 10.15
CA ASP A 52 19.44 -18.94 10.92
C ASP A 52 20.49 -18.52 11.97
N ASN A 53 21.31 -17.47 11.69
CA ASN A 53 22.50 -17.19 12.47
C ASN A 53 22.52 -15.82 13.19
N LYS A 54 21.70 -14.84 12.76
CA LYS A 54 21.75 -13.48 13.31
C LYS A 54 20.52 -13.09 14.12
N LEU A 55 19.32 -13.55 13.67
CA LEU A 55 18.08 -13.21 14.35
C LEU A 55 17.92 -14.01 15.66
N ASN A 56 17.35 -13.36 16.67
CA ASN A 56 16.86 -14.05 17.88
C ASN A 56 15.42 -14.57 17.67
N ASP A 57 14.87 -15.29 18.64
CA ASP A 57 13.54 -15.87 18.55
C ASP A 57 12.43 -14.83 18.50
N ASP A 58 12.57 -13.73 19.21
CA ASP A 58 11.62 -12.61 19.22
C ASP A 58 11.56 -11.94 17.85
N GLU A 59 12.71 -11.73 17.20
CA GLU A 59 12.79 -11.14 15.86
C GLU A 59 12.17 -12.08 14.81
N ARG A 60 12.46 -13.37 14.88
CA ARG A 60 11.81 -14.37 14.01
C ARG A 60 10.30 -14.41 14.24
N HIS A 61 9.86 -14.40 15.49
CA HIS A 61 8.44 -14.34 15.83
C HIS A 61 7.77 -13.11 15.22
N PHE A 62 8.37 -11.94 15.40
CA PHE A 62 7.85 -10.67 14.85
C PHE A 62 7.71 -10.74 13.32
N ILE A 63 8.78 -11.13 12.61
CA ILE A 63 8.78 -11.19 11.14
C ILE A 63 7.71 -12.16 10.62
N LYS A 64 7.58 -13.36 11.21
CA LYS A 64 6.56 -14.34 10.84
C LYS A 64 5.15 -13.75 10.87
N HIS A 65 4.82 -13.03 11.92
CA HIS A 65 3.48 -12.48 12.12
C HIS A 65 3.20 -11.25 11.24
N VAL A 66 4.20 -10.42 10.98
CA VAL A 66 4.11 -9.33 10.00
C VAL A 66 3.86 -9.88 8.60
N LEU A 67 4.60 -10.91 8.18
CA LEU A 67 4.40 -11.54 6.87
C LEU A 67 3.04 -12.22 6.76
N ALA A 68 2.57 -12.86 7.83
CA ALA A 68 1.24 -13.46 7.88
C ALA A 68 0.13 -12.40 7.77
N PHE A 69 0.31 -11.26 8.41
CA PHE A 69 -0.58 -10.11 8.27
C PHE A 69 -0.61 -9.59 6.83
N PHE A 70 0.52 -9.36 6.20
CA PHE A 70 0.59 -8.89 4.82
C PHE A 70 -0.09 -9.87 3.86
N ALA A 71 0.26 -11.16 3.92
CA ALA A 71 -0.34 -12.18 3.06
C ALA A 71 -1.86 -12.27 3.19
N ALA A 72 -2.40 -12.06 4.40
CA ALA A 72 -3.83 -12.05 4.65
C ALA A 72 -4.50 -10.77 4.15
N SER A 73 -3.85 -9.62 4.31
CA SER A 73 -4.39 -8.30 3.93
C SER A 73 -4.53 -8.13 2.44
N ASP A 74 -3.54 -8.57 1.65
CA ASP A 74 -3.58 -8.50 0.18
C ASP A 74 -4.76 -9.28 -0.40
N GLY A 75 -5.15 -10.41 0.21
CA GLY A 75 -6.33 -11.15 -0.19
C GLY A 75 -7.62 -10.32 -0.04
N ILE A 76 -7.75 -9.56 1.05
CA ILE A 76 -8.91 -8.68 1.31
C ILE A 76 -8.88 -7.47 0.37
N VAL A 77 -7.71 -6.87 0.16
CA VAL A 77 -7.51 -5.76 -0.78
C VAL A 77 -7.90 -6.18 -2.19
N ASN A 78 -7.41 -7.32 -2.67
CA ASN A 78 -7.73 -7.88 -3.98
C ASN A 78 -9.23 -8.11 -4.17
N GLU A 79 -9.91 -8.66 -3.17
CA GLU A 79 -11.36 -8.88 -3.23
C GLU A 79 -12.11 -7.56 -3.38
N ASN A 80 -11.76 -6.54 -2.61
CA ASN A 80 -12.37 -5.22 -2.71
C ASN A 80 -12.10 -4.54 -4.07
N LEU A 81 -10.87 -4.63 -4.58
CA LEU A 81 -10.52 -4.09 -5.89
C LEU A 81 -11.35 -4.74 -7.00
N ALA A 82 -11.42 -6.08 -7.02
CA ALA A 82 -12.09 -6.83 -8.08
C ALA A 82 -13.62 -6.70 -8.03
N GLN A 83 -14.21 -6.84 -6.84
CA GLN A 83 -15.66 -6.85 -6.68
C GLN A 83 -16.29 -5.46 -6.70
N ASN A 84 -15.60 -4.45 -6.15
CA ASN A 84 -16.15 -3.12 -5.99
C ASN A 84 -15.50 -2.11 -6.94
N PHE A 85 -14.29 -1.62 -6.65
CA PHE A 85 -13.74 -0.46 -7.35
C PHE A 85 -13.64 -0.64 -8.86
N LEU A 86 -13.08 -1.77 -9.34
CA LEU A 86 -12.92 -2.02 -10.77
C LEU A 86 -14.27 -2.16 -11.50
N SER A 87 -15.30 -2.69 -10.84
CA SER A 87 -16.63 -2.86 -11.40
C SER A 87 -17.46 -1.56 -11.39
N GLU A 88 -17.31 -0.75 -10.34
CA GLU A 88 -18.12 0.45 -10.12
C GLU A 88 -17.64 1.66 -10.92
N VAL A 89 -16.32 1.90 -10.98
CA VAL A 89 -15.78 3.07 -11.68
C VAL A 89 -16.05 2.99 -13.18
N GLN A 90 -16.39 4.13 -13.79
CA GLN A 90 -16.70 4.21 -15.22
C GLN A 90 -15.67 5.01 -16.03
N TYR A 91 -14.75 5.72 -15.38
CA TYR A 91 -13.62 6.36 -16.04
C TYR A 91 -12.64 5.30 -16.53
N THR A 92 -12.37 5.29 -17.84
CA THR A 92 -11.51 4.28 -18.48
C THR A 92 -10.11 4.30 -17.88
N GLU A 93 -9.55 5.48 -17.63
CA GLU A 93 -8.24 5.66 -17.01
C GLU A 93 -8.18 5.08 -15.59
N ALA A 94 -9.27 5.21 -14.81
CA ALA A 94 -9.36 4.64 -13.47
C ALA A 94 -9.44 3.09 -13.52
N LYS A 95 -10.15 2.54 -14.50
CA LYS A 95 -10.15 1.08 -14.73
C LYS A 95 -8.78 0.54 -15.09
N PHE A 96 -7.99 1.27 -15.87
CA PHE A 96 -6.62 0.91 -16.20
C PHE A 96 -5.74 0.88 -14.95
N PHE A 97 -5.86 1.90 -14.10
CA PHE A 97 -5.12 1.94 -12.84
C PHE A 97 -5.50 0.78 -11.93
N TYR A 98 -6.78 0.59 -11.64
CA TYR A 98 -7.23 -0.49 -10.75
C TYR A 98 -6.92 -1.89 -11.29
N GLY A 99 -6.98 -2.09 -12.61
CA GLY A 99 -6.57 -3.35 -13.23
C GLY A 99 -5.07 -3.62 -13.05
N PHE A 100 -4.24 -2.58 -13.10
CA PHE A 100 -2.80 -2.70 -12.84
C PHE A 100 -2.51 -2.87 -11.34
N GLN A 101 -3.21 -2.13 -10.46
CA GLN A 101 -3.11 -2.32 -9.01
C GLN A 101 -3.42 -3.76 -8.63
N LEU A 102 -4.51 -4.34 -9.14
CA LEU A 102 -4.85 -5.75 -8.90
C LEU A 102 -3.72 -6.70 -9.32
N ALA A 103 -3.02 -6.42 -10.43
CA ALA A 103 -1.87 -7.20 -10.85
C ALA A 103 -0.66 -7.03 -9.90
N ALA A 104 -0.44 -5.81 -9.39
CA ALA A 104 0.61 -5.53 -8.42
C ALA A 104 0.34 -6.26 -7.09
N GLU A 105 -0.91 -6.23 -6.59
CA GLU A 105 -1.31 -6.95 -5.37
C GLU A 105 -1.11 -8.47 -5.49
N ASN A 106 -1.31 -9.04 -6.68
CA ASN A 106 -0.99 -10.45 -6.91
C ASN A 106 0.51 -10.74 -6.75
N ILE A 107 1.38 -9.82 -7.19
CA ILE A 107 2.83 -9.94 -7.03
C ILE A 107 3.24 -9.75 -5.57
N HIS A 108 2.60 -8.83 -4.84
CA HIS A 108 2.80 -8.66 -3.39
C HIS A 108 2.44 -9.94 -2.64
N SER A 109 1.27 -10.48 -2.88
CA SER A 109 0.77 -11.72 -2.28
C SER A 109 1.68 -12.92 -2.57
N GLU A 110 2.15 -13.08 -3.82
CA GLU A 110 3.16 -14.07 -4.20
C GLU A 110 4.44 -13.88 -3.41
N THR A 111 4.93 -12.65 -3.32
CA THR A 111 6.17 -12.30 -2.61
C THR A 111 6.08 -12.65 -1.13
N TYR A 112 5.00 -12.29 -0.44
CA TYR A 112 4.81 -12.64 0.97
C TYR A 112 4.72 -14.16 1.18
N SER A 113 4.07 -14.86 0.26
CA SER A 113 3.99 -16.32 0.30
C SER A 113 5.37 -16.96 0.13
N LEU A 114 6.20 -16.46 -0.78
CA LEU A 114 7.58 -16.91 -0.99
C LEU A 114 8.48 -16.62 0.22
N LEU A 115 8.33 -15.46 0.85
CA LEU A 115 9.06 -15.12 2.09
C LEU A 115 8.70 -16.08 3.22
N ILE A 116 7.42 -16.37 3.45
CA ILE A 116 6.96 -17.33 4.45
C ILE A 116 7.49 -18.73 4.11
N ASP A 117 7.38 -19.18 2.86
CA ASP A 117 7.87 -20.49 2.43
C ASP A 117 9.37 -20.65 2.58
N THR A 118 10.11 -19.57 2.35
CA THR A 118 11.58 -19.55 2.45
C THR A 118 12.05 -19.62 3.89
N TYR A 119 11.47 -18.82 4.81
CA TYR A 119 11.95 -18.73 6.19
C TYR A 119 11.39 -19.83 7.09
N ILE A 120 10.18 -20.31 6.84
CA ILE A 120 9.50 -21.25 7.73
C ILE A 120 9.50 -22.64 7.12
N LYS A 121 10.26 -23.56 7.72
CA LYS A 121 10.39 -24.95 7.23
C LYS A 121 9.34 -25.90 7.80
N ASN A 122 8.76 -25.57 8.96
CA ASN A 122 7.75 -26.39 9.59
C ASN A 122 6.39 -26.21 8.90
N THR A 123 5.85 -27.25 8.29
CA THR A 123 4.59 -27.23 7.54
C THR A 123 3.38 -26.84 8.39
N THR A 124 3.33 -27.28 9.65
CA THR A 124 2.21 -26.96 10.55
C THR A 124 2.21 -25.47 10.89
N GLU A 125 3.38 -24.92 11.20
CA GLU A 125 3.55 -23.49 11.47
C GLU A 125 3.25 -22.67 10.22
N LYS A 126 3.71 -23.10 9.05
CA LYS A 126 3.44 -22.45 7.77
C LYS A 126 1.93 -22.37 7.49
N ASN A 127 1.23 -23.48 7.65
CA ASN A 127 -0.22 -23.52 7.47
C ASN A 127 -0.96 -22.63 8.48
N HIS A 128 -0.47 -22.54 9.71
CA HIS A 128 -1.02 -21.64 10.72
C HIS A 128 -0.90 -20.18 10.28
N LEU A 129 0.25 -19.77 9.74
CA LEU A 129 0.51 -18.41 9.25
C LEU A 129 -0.28 -18.07 7.98
N PHE A 130 -0.42 -19.01 7.04
CA PHE A 130 -1.24 -18.83 5.84
C PHE A 130 -2.74 -18.70 6.12
N ASN A 131 -3.19 -19.13 7.30
CA ASN A 131 -4.56 -18.96 7.76
C ASN A 131 -4.68 -17.85 8.83
N ALA A 132 -3.85 -16.81 8.75
CA ALA A 132 -3.69 -15.81 9.79
C ALA A 132 -4.98 -15.09 10.19
N ILE A 133 -5.93 -14.87 9.28
CA ILE A 133 -7.24 -14.27 9.60
C ILE A 133 -8.00 -15.10 10.64
N GLU A 134 -7.91 -16.43 10.58
CA GLU A 134 -8.60 -17.32 11.49
C GLU A 134 -7.76 -17.71 12.72
N THR A 135 -6.43 -17.65 12.60
CA THR A 135 -5.50 -18.19 13.60
C THR A 135 -4.82 -17.14 14.47
N LEU A 136 -4.80 -15.87 14.02
CA LEU A 136 -4.12 -14.75 14.69
C LEU A 136 -5.09 -13.62 15.00
N ASP A 137 -5.47 -13.45 16.28
CA ASP A 137 -6.42 -12.41 16.70
C ASP A 137 -6.02 -11.00 16.28
N CYS A 138 -4.72 -10.70 16.27
CA CYS A 138 -4.20 -9.41 15.84
C CYS A 138 -4.43 -9.12 14.35
N VAL A 139 -4.35 -10.14 13.50
CA VAL A 139 -4.66 -10.04 12.06
C VAL A 139 -6.16 -9.95 11.85
N LYS A 140 -6.93 -10.77 12.57
CA LYS A 140 -8.39 -10.82 12.49
C LYS A 140 -9.04 -9.46 12.74
N LYS A 141 -8.58 -8.71 13.73
CA LYS A 141 -9.14 -7.40 14.08
C LYS A 141 -9.02 -6.39 12.93
N LYS A 142 -7.86 -6.33 12.26
CA LYS A 142 -7.65 -5.49 11.08
C LYS A 142 -8.50 -5.95 9.90
N ALA A 143 -8.57 -7.27 9.66
CA ALA A 143 -9.38 -7.86 8.61
C ALA A 143 -10.88 -7.57 8.78
N GLU A 144 -11.42 -7.75 9.99
CA GLU A 144 -12.82 -7.45 10.30
C GLU A 144 -13.15 -5.97 10.11
N TRP A 145 -12.21 -5.08 10.42
CA TRP A 145 -12.36 -3.66 10.16
C TRP A 145 -12.47 -3.36 8.66
N ALA A 146 -11.57 -3.92 7.86
CA ALA A 146 -11.58 -3.72 6.41
C ALA A 146 -12.84 -4.30 5.75
N LEU A 147 -13.21 -5.53 6.08
CA LEU A 147 -14.40 -6.20 5.56
C LEU A 147 -15.70 -5.46 5.89
N ARG A 148 -15.80 -4.87 7.09
CA ARG A 148 -16.96 -4.04 7.49
C ARG A 148 -17.22 -2.89 6.52
N TRP A 149 -16.16 -2.26 6.00
CA TRP A 149 -16.29 -1.15 5.05
C TRP A 149 -16.54 -1.64 3.62
N ILE A 150 -15.95 -2.76 3.22
CA ILE A 150 -16.18 -3.38 1.90
C ILE A 150 -17.66 -3.72 1.70
N ASP A 151 -18.30 -4.31 2.71
CA ASP A 151 -19.67 -4.83 2.60
C ASP A 151 -20.76 -3.76 2.64
N LYS A 152 -20.56 -2.67 3.37
CA LYS A 152 -21.66 -1.78 3.78
C LYS A 152 -21.46 -0.30 3.51
N GLY A 153 -20.26 0.12 3.14
CA GLY A 153 -19.94 1.54 2.92
C GLY A 153 -20.46 2.07 1.58
N SER A 154 -20.77 3.38 1.52
CA SER A 154 -20.89 4.10 0.26
C SER A 154 -19.54 4.07 -0.48
N PHE A 155 -19.54 4.40 -1.78
CA PHE A 155 -18.28 4.47 -2.55
C PHE A 155 -17.25 5.39 -1.88
N ALA A 156 -17.68 6.56 -1.39
CA ALA A 156 -16.81 7.49 -0.67
C ALA A 156 -16.26 6.93 0.64
N GLU A 157 -17.09 6.21 1.43
CA GLU A 157 -16.64 5.56 2.66
C GLU A 157 -15.65 4.44 2.37
N ARG A 158 -15.93 3.60 1.39
CA ARG A 158 -15.02 2.52 0.99
C ARG A 158 -13.68 3.07 0.48
N LEU A 159 -13.69 4.18 -0.26
CA LEU A 159 -12.47 4.81 -0.78
C LEU A 159 -11.60 5.39 0.35
N VAL A 160 -12.20 6.04 1.36
CA VAL A 160 -11.48 6.53 2.55
C VAL A 160 -10.97 5.38 3.39
N ALA A 161 -11.76 4.34 3.61
CA ALA A 161 -11.35 3.15 4.36
C ALA A 161 -10.23 2.40 3.64
N PHE A 162 -10.29 2.30 2.31
CA PHE A 162 -9.24 1.72 1.48
C PHE A 162 -7.92 2.50 1.62
N ALA A 163 -7.97 3.83 1.54
CA ALA A 163 -6.80 4.68 1.79
C ALA A 163 -6.23 4.50 3.21
N ALA A 164 -7.08 4.21 4.21
CA ALA A 164 -6.62 3.90 5.57
C ALA A 164 -5.94 2.52 5.65
N VAL A 165 -6.43 1.51 4.94
CA VAL A 165 -5.77 0.19 4.86
C VAL A 165 -4.38 0.34 4.25
N GLU A 166 -4.27 0.93 3.06
CA GLU A 166 -3.02 1.10 2.32
C GLU A 166 -2.03 2.03 3.05
N GLY A 167 -2.53 3.14 3.60
CA GLY A 167 -1.70 4.17 4.23
C GLY A 167 -1.40 3.94 5.71
N ILE A 168 -2.34 3.39 6.50
CA ILE A 168 -2.21 3.27 7.96
C ILE A 168 -1.91 1.85 8.39
N PHE A 169 -2.73 0.85 7.99
CA PHE A 169 -2.58 -0.52 8.48
C PHE A 169 -1.28 -1.20 8.09
N PHE A 170 -0.63 -0.73 7.03
CA PHE A 170 0.69 -1.23 6.61
C PHE A 170 1.85 -0.41 7.19
N SER A 171 1.59 0.80 7.69
CA SER A 171 2.63 1.77 8.05
C SER A 171 3.59 1.27 9.14
N GLY A 172 3.07 0.72 10.22
CA GLY A 172 3.88 0.19 11.33
C GLY A 172 4.71 -1.02 10.92
N SER A 173 4.12 -1.91 10.11
CA SER A 173 4.79 -3.11 9.59
C SER A 173 5.92 -2.74 8.62
N PHE A 174 5.70 -1.84 7.67
CA PHE A 174 6.74 -1.35 6.77
C PHE A 174 7.88 -0.65 7.54
N CYS A 175 7.54 0.23 8.48
CA CYS A 175 8.51 0.92 9.32
C CYS A 175 9.38 -0.09 10.11
N SER A 176 8.78 -1.15 10.61
CA SER A 176 9.48 -2.21 11.35
C SER A 176 10.49 -2.97 10.48
N ILE A 177 10.15 -3.26 9.22
CA ILE A 177 11.09 -3.91 8.29
C ILE A 177 12.20 -2.94 7.88
N PHE A 178 11.91 -1.65 7.69
CA PHE A 178 12.95 -0.64 7.46
C PHE A 178 13.89 -0.47 8.67
N TRP A 179 13.42 -0.69 9.88
CA TRP A 179 14.27 -0.77 11.07
C TRP A 179 15.24 -1.95 11.00
N LEU A 180 14.79 -3.13 10.56
CA LEU A 180 15.69 -4.28 10.34
C LEU A 180 16.74 -3.96 9.27
N LYS A 181 16.34 -3.27 8.19
CA LYS A 181 17.25 -2.76 7.16
C LYS A 181 18.31 -1.82 7.74
N LYS A 182 17.91 -0.85 8.60
CA LYS A 182 18.85 0.06 9.30
C LYS A 182 19.88 -0.70 10.14
N ARG A 183 19.52 -1.87 10.65
CA ARG A 183 20.40 -2.77 11.41
C ARG A 183 21.25 -3.69 10.52
N GLY A 184 21.10 -3.64 9.20
CA GLY A 184 21.82 -4.48 8.24
C GLY A 184 21.37 -5.95 8.23
N LEU A 185 20.09 -6.20 8.52
CA LEU A 185 19.47 -7.52 8.59
C LEU A 185 18.48 -7.74 7.45
N MET A 186 18.35 -8.99 7.02
CA MET A 186 17.32 -9.45 6.08
C MET A 186 17.27 -8.62 4.79
N PRO A 187 18.33 -8.57 3.97
CA PRO A 187 18.40 -7.67 2.81
C PRO A 187 17.34 -7.96 1.75
N GLY A 188 16.96 -9.20 1.52
CA GLY A 188 15.90 -9.56 0.57
C GLY A 188 14.51 -9.12 1.06
N LEU A 189 14.19 -9.37 2.33
CA LEU A 189 12.99 -8.85 2.98
C LEU A 189 12.95 -7.31 2.93
N ALA A 190 14.07 -6.66 3.22
CA ALA A 190 14.16 -5.20 3.16
C ALA A 190 13.95 -4.66 1.75
N PHE A 191 14.49 -5.33 0.74
CA PHE A 191 14.31 -4.93 -0.65
C PHE A 191 12.86 -5.14 -1.13
N SER A 192 12.23 -6.27 -0.81
CA SER A 192 10.80 -6.46 -1.09
C SER A 192 9.94 -5.37 -0.44
N ASN A 193 10.25 -5.02 0.82
CA ASN A 193 9.57 -3.96 1.55
C ASN A 193 9.69 -2.59 0.86
N GLU A 194 10.83 -2.27 0.25
CA GLU A 194 11.00 -1.05 -0.53
C GLU A 194 10.09 -1.01 -1.76
N LEU A 195 9.99 -2.13 -2.48
CA LEU A 195 9.17 -2.23 -3.68
C LEU A 195 7.70 -2.15 -3.34
N ILE A 196 7.25 -2.95 -2.37
CA ILE A 196 5.85 -3.03 -1.99
C ILE A 196 5.41 -1.72 -1.32
N SER A 197 6.14 -1.18 -0.34
CA SER A 197 5.75 0.06 0.32
C SER A 197 5.68 1.28 -0.62
N ARG A 198 6.47 1.28 -1.68
CA ARG A 198 6.35 2.27 -2.76
C ARG A 198 5.04 2.12 -3.52
N ASP A 199 4.68 0.90 -3.88
CA ASP A 199 3.46 0.61 -4.62
C ASP A 199 2.22 0.94 -3.77
N GLU A 200 2.21 0.56 -2.49
CA GLU A 200 1.14 0.91 -1.54
C GLU A 200 1.01 2.42 -1.32
N GLY A 201 2.13 3.14 -1.29
CA GLY A 201 2.11 4.59 -1.28
C GLY A 201 1.43 5.19 -2.51
N LEU A 202 1.66 4.62 -3.69
CA LEU A 202 1.00 5.04 -4.94
C LEU A 202 -0.49 4.69 -4.94
N HIS A 203 -0.87 3.53 -4.41
CA HIS A 203 -2.27 3.09 -4.28
C HIS A 203 -3.04 4.01 -3.32
N CYS A 204 -2.46 4.34 -2.17
CA CYS A 204 -3.02 5.29 -1.22
C CYS A 204 -3.19 6.69 -1.83
N ASP A 205 -2.14 7.21 -2.50
CA ASP A 205 -2.18 8.50 -3.18
C ASP A 205 -3.25 8.54 -4.28
N PHE A 206 -3.46 7.43 -5.00
CA PHE A 206 -4.51 7.34 -6.00
C PHE A 206 -5.91 7.39 -5.38
N ALA A 207 -6.15 6.69 -4.29
CA ALA A 207 -7.41 6.77 -3.55
C ALA A 207 -7.68 8.21 -3.07
N CYS A 208 -6.67 8.91 -2.57
CA CYS A 208 -6.74 10.30 -2.18
C CYS A 208 -7.02 11.24 -3.37
N LEU A 209 -6.41 10.98 -4.54
CA LEU A 209 -6.69 11.73 -5.78
C LEU A 209 -8.16 11.60 -6.17
N LEU A 210 -8.68 10.37 -6.24
CA LEU A 210 -10.08 10.15 -6.60
C LEU A 210 -11.01 10.83 -5.61
N TYR A 211 -10.77 10.64 -4.30
CA TYR A 211 -11.59 11.26 -3.26
C TYR A 211 -11.55 12.79 -3.33
N SER A 212 -10.37 13.40 -3.44
CA SER A 212 -10.22 14.85 -3.34
C SER A 212 -10.65 15.59 -4.61
N LYS A 213 -10.40 15.02 -5.82
CA LYS A 213 -10.61 15.71 -7.09
C LYS A 213 -11.75 15.17 -7.94
N HIS A 214 -12.07 13.89 -7.84
CA HIS A 214 -13.02 13.23 -8.75
C HIS A 214 -14.35 12.87 -8.09
N LEU A 215 -14.46 12.92 -6.76
CA LEU A 215 -15.74 12.79 -6.06
C LEU A 215 -16.41 14.14 -5.86
N VAL A 216 -17.71 14.19 -6.16
CA VAL A 216 -18.59 15.32 -5.91
C VAL A 216 -19.24 15.20 -4.54
N ASP A 217 -19.76 14.02 -4.21
CA ASP A 217 -20.44 13.74 -2.94
C ASP A 217 -19.46 13.21 -1.89
N LYS A 218 -18.74 14.14 -1.28
CA LYS A 218 -17.73 13.84 -0.26
C LYS A 218 -18.38 13.61 1.10
N LEU A 219 -17.74 12.77 1.92
CA LEU A 219 -18.15 12.58 3.30
C LEU A 219 -18.01 13.87 4.11
N PRO A 220 -18.84 14.04 5.15
CA PRO A 220 -18.61 15.05 6.16
C PRO A 220 -17.20 14.88 6.78
N LYS A 221 -16.50 15.99 7.03
CA LYS A 221 -15.14 15.96 7.59
C LYS A 221 -15.02 15.13 8.87
N ASP A 222 -16.04 15.19 9.73
CA ASP A 222 -16.06 14.42 10.99
C ASP A 222 -16.14 12.91 10.71
N LYS A 223 -16.83 12.49 9.65
CA LYS A 223 -16.91 11.08 9.26
C LYS A 223 -15.57 10.54 8.74
N VAL A 224 -14.84 11.34 7.94
CA VAL A 224 -13.48 10.99 7.51
C VAL A 224 -12.57 10.85 8.71
N LYS A 225 -12.61 11.81 9.66
CA LYS A 225 -11.83 11.75 10.91
C LYS A 225 -12.14 10.51 11.73
N GLU A 226 -13.42 10.15 11.87
CA GLU A 226 -13.86 8.95 12.58
C GLU A 226 -13.22 7.69 12.00
N ILE A 227 -13.26 7.52 10.68
CA ILE A 227 -12.68 6.36 9.98
C ILE A 227 -11.16 6.30 10.22
N ILE A 228 -10.47 7.42 10.07
CA ILE A 228 -9.01 7.48 10.22
C ILE A 228 -8.56 7.25 11.67
N ILE A 229 -9.25 7.86 12.63
CA ILE A 229 -8.94 7.68 14.06
C ILE A 229 -9.15 6.22 14.49
N ASP A 230 -10.27 5.60 14.07
CA ASP A 230 -10.54 4.19 14.36
C ASP A 230 -9.44 3.27 13.80
N ALA A 231 -8.97 3.54 12.58
CA ALA A 231 -7.84 2.81 11.99
C ALA A 231 -6.52 3.02 12.76
N VAL A 232 -6.24 4.24 13.21
CA VAL A 232 -5.04 4.56 14.01
C VAL A 232 -5.03 3.80 15.33
N GLU A 233 -6.14 3.73 16.03
CA GLU A 233 -6.23 3.01 17.31
C GLU A 233 -5.97 1.50 17.13
N ILE A 234 -6.52 0.90 16.07
CA ILE A 234 -6.29 -0.51 15.73
C ILE A 234 -4.82 -0.76 15.35
N GLU A 235 -4.23 0.13 14.55
CA GLU A 235 -2.81 -0.01 14.17
C GLU A 235 -1.88 0.15 15.37
N LYS A 236 -2.14 1.11 16.25
CA LYS A 236 -1.37 1.27 17.49
C LYS A 236 -1.45 0.03 18.37
N GLU A 237 -2.66 -0.49 18.63
CA GLU A 237 -2.84 -1.73 19.39
C GLU A 237 -2.07 -2.90 18.75
N PHE A 238 -2.09 -3.00 17.42
CA PHE A 238 -1.36 -4.04 16.70
C PHE A 238 0.15 -3.98 16.99
N VAL A 239 0.77 -2.81 16.89
CA VAL A 239 2.24 -2.66 17.01
C VAL A 239 2.74 -2.54 18.46
N THR A 240 1.86 -2.30 19.43
CA THR A 240 2.23 -2.16 20.85
C THR A 240 1.89 -3.37 21.69
N ASP A 241 0.73 -3.98 21.47
CA ASP A 241 0.17 -5.00 22.35
C ASP A 241 0.10 -6.37 21.66
N ALA A 242 -0.45 -6.42 20.45
CA ALA A 242 -0.68 -7.69 19.75
C ALA A 242 0.62 -8.26 19.13
N LEU A 243 1.39 -7.41 18.47
CA LEU A 243 2.72 -7.74 17.93
C LEU A 243 3.71 -6.63 18.29
N PRO A 244 4.22 -6.57 19.53
CA PRO A 244 4.97 -5.44 20.02
C PRO A 244 6.29 -5.23 19.28
N VAL A 245 6.49 -4.03 18.70
CA VAL A 245 7.74 -3.66 18.00
C VAL A 245 8.97 -3.67 18.91
N LYS A 246 8.81 -3.69 20.24
CA LYS A 246 9.89 -3.91 21.20
C LYS A 246 10.58 -5.26 21.02
N LEU A 247 9.93 -6.26 20.45
CA LEU A 247 10.51 -7.56 20.12
C LEU A 247 11.70 -7.45 19.15
N ILE A 248 11.68 -6.44 18.29
CA ILE A 248 12.77 -6.12 17.36
C ILE A 248 13.62 -4.93 17.82
N GLY A 249 13.49 -4.51 19.08
CA GLY A 249 14.26 -3.42 19.67
C GLY A 249 13.79 -2.01 19.26
N MET A 250 12.57 -1.84 18.75
CA MET A 250 11.99 -0.52 18.50
C MET A 250 11.25 0.01 19.73
N ASN A 251 11.14 1.33 19.79
CA ASN A 251 10.36 2.02 20.81
C ASN A 251 8.88 2.08 20.39
N SER A 252 7.99 1.50 21.19
CA SER A 252 6.55 1.44 20.93
C SER A 252 5.90 2.82 20.93
N ASP A 253 6.32 3.74 21.81
CA ASP A 253 5.76 5.09 21.88
C ASP A 253 6.12 5.90 20.62
N LEU A 254 7.35 5.76 20.12
CA LEU A 254 7.77 6.38 18.86
C LEU A 254 7.02 5.77 17.68
N MET A 255 6.76 4.46 17.68
CA MET A 255 5.95 3.85 16.65
C MET A 255 4.52 4.39 16.65
N GLY A 256 3.90 4.57 17.82
CA GLY A 256 2.60 5.22 17.95
C GLY A 256 2.60 6.64 17.36
N GLN A 257 3.65 7.44 17.63
CA GLN A 257 3.83 8.77 17.04
C GLN A 257 4.00 8.72 15.52
N TYR A 258 4.71 7.72 14.99
CA TYR A 258 4.86 7.54 13.56
C TYR A 258 3.52 7.25 12.86
N ILE A 259 2.69 6.40 13.45
CA ILE A 259 1.34 6.10 12.93
C ILE A 259 0.47 7.36 12.93
N GLU A 260 0.51 8.18 13.99
CA GLU A 260 -0.17 9.47 14.04
C GLU A 260 0.31 10.44 12.95
N PHE A 261 1.60 10.50 12.71
CA PHE A 261 2.20 11.31 11.64
C PHE A 261 1.68 10.88 10.26
N VAL A 262 1.64 9.57 9.99
CA VAL A 262 1.11 9.01 8.74
C VAL A 262 -0.38 9.33 8.58
N ALA A 263 -1.16 9.18 9.65
CA ALA A 263 -2.59 9.50 9.65
C ALA A 263 -2.86 10.97 9.36
N ASP A 264 -2.09 11.89 9.94
CA ASP A 264 -2.23 13.32 9.68
C ASP A 264 -1.91 13.68 8.22
N ARG A 265 -0.94 13.00 7.59
CA ARG A 265 -0.69 13.15 6.14
C ARG A 265 -1.91 12.73 5.34
N LEU A 266 -2.45 11.55 5.65
CA LEU A 266 -3.62 11.01 4.96
C LEU A 266 -4.84 11.93 5.12
N LEU A 267 -5.08 12.44 6.32
CA LEU A 267 -6.16 13.42 6.58
C LEU A 267 -6.03 14.67 5.69
N VAL A 268 -4.84 15.23 5.57
CA VAL A 268 -4.58 16.40 4.74
C VAL A 268 -4.83 16.09 3.25
N GLU A 269 -4.40 14.96 2.76
CA GLU A 269 -4.61 14.53 1.37
C GLU A 269 -6.10 14.27 1.05
N LEU A 270 -6.87 13.84 2.06
CA LEU A 270 -8.34 13.73 1.99
C LEU A 270 -9.07 15.07 2.20
N GLY A 271 -8.36 16.19 2.31
CA GLY A 271 -8.93 17.53 2.47
C GLY A 271 -9.41 17.86 3.87
N ASN A 272 -8.88 17.17 4.89
CA ASN A 272 -9.17 17.41 6.30
C ASN A 272 -8.03 18.13 7.02
N ASP A 273 -8.31 18.63 8.21
CA ASP A 273 -7.30 19.18 9.10
C ASP A 273 -6.59 18.06 9.85
N ARG A 274 -5.33 18.25 10.22
CA ARG A 274 -4.59 17.35 11.09
C ARG A 274 -5.28 17.19 12.44
N VAL A 275 -5.19 15.99 13.01
CA VAL A 275 -5.76 15.66 14.32
C VAL A 275 -4.66 15.58 15.38
N TYR A 276 -3.55 14.93 15.07
CA TYR A 276 -2.51 14.60 16.05
C TYR A 276 -1.41 15.66 16.13
N ASN A 277 -1.05 16.28 15.01
CA ASN A 277 0.05 17.24 14.87
C ASN A 277 1.41 16.69 15.35
N THR A 278 1.59 15.37 15.24
CA THR A 278 2.80 14.66 15.66
C THR A 278 3.84 14.71 14.54
N PRO A 279 5.11 15.09 14.83
CA PRO A 279 6.18 15.03 13.84
C PRO A 279 6.64 13.58 13.61
N ASN A 280 7.29 13.33 12.45
CA ASN A 280 7.91 12.03 12.20
C ASN A 280 9.05 11.78 13.22
N PRO A 281 8.96 10.73 14.06
CA PRO A 281 10.00 10.45 15.08
C PRO A 281 11.19 9.65 14.52
N PHE A 282 11.09 9.13 13.28
CA PHE A 282 12.09 8.26 12.68
C PHE A 282 12.81 8.93 11.51
N ASP A 283 14.05 9.32 11.71
CA ASP A 283 14.92 9.93 10.69
C ASP A 283 15.10 9.04 9.44
N PHE A 284 15.21 7.73 9.64
CA PHE A 284 15.37 6.78 8.54
C PHE A 284 14.12 6.70 7.64
N MET A 285 12.93 6.97 8.19
CA MET A 285 11.68 7.02 7.41
C MET A 285 11.55 8.32 6.59
N GLU A 286 12.17 9.42 7.02
CA GLU A 286 12.26 10.64 6.22
C GLU A 286 13.11 10.44 4.97
N MET A 287 14.27 9.79 5.11
CA MET A 287 15.14 9.49 3.97
C MET A 287 14.46 8.59 2.93
N ILE A 288 13.67 7.61 3.37
CA ILE A 288 12.89 6.73 2.48
C ILE A 288 11.80 7.51 1.75
N SER A 289 11.10 8.42 2.43
CA SER A 289 10.09 9.28 1.84
C SER A 289 10.69 10.24 0.81
N LEU A 290 11.88 10.76 1.03
CA LEU A 290 12.61 11.62 0.09
C LEU A 290 13.14 10.82 -1.11
N GLN A 291 13.66 9.62 -0.88
CA GLN A 291 14.11 8.71 -1.94
C GLN A 291 12.93 8.22 -2.79
N GLY A 292 11.77 7.97 -2.19
CA GLY A 292 10.53 7.64 -2.91
C GLY A 292 10.04 8.78 -3.81
N LYS A 293 10.27 10.03 -3.43
CA LYS A 293 9.83 11.20 -4.22
C LYS A 293 10.82 11.64 -5.32
N ALA A 294 12.13 11.48 -5.12
CA ALA A 294 13.15 12.04 -6.03
C ALA A 294 14.12 11.00 -6.60
N ASN A 295 14.65 10.06 -5.80
CA ASN A 295 15.78 9.22 -6.20
C ASN A 295 15.41 7.75 -6.47
N PHE A 296 14.33 7.25 -5.90
CA PHE A 296 13.92 5.87 -6.15
C PHE A 296 13.47 5.71 -7.60
N PHE A 297 12.69 6.65 -8.11
CA PHE A 297 12.31 6.70 -9.51
C PHE A 297 13.51 6.93 -10.43
N GLU A 298 14.48 7.81 -10.06
CA GLU A 298 15.68 8.03 -10.87
C GLU A 298 16.60 6.82 -10.91
N LYS A 299 16.78 6.08 -9.81
CA LYS A 299 17.73 4.95 -9.77
C LYS A 299 17.22 3.70 -10.46
N ARG A 300 15.93 3.36 -10.35
CA ARG A 300 15.33 2.21 -11.02
C ARG A 300 14.75 2.54 -12.38
N VAL A 301 14.22 3.71 -12.54
CA VAL A 301 13.75 4.22 -13.83
C VAL A 301 14.92 4.49 -14.77
N GLY A 302 16.13 4.74 -14.24
CA GLY A 302 17.37 4.76 -15.03
C GLY A 302 17.75 3.40 -15.61
N GLU A 303 17.35 2.30 -14.95
CA GLU A 303 17.61 0.93 -15.46
C GLU A 303 16.48 0.38 -16.35
N TYR A 304 15.22 0.81 -16.13
CA TYR A 304 14.03 0.26 -16.81
C TYR A 304 13.07 1.32 -17.39
N GLN A 305 13.45 2.59 -17.40
CA GLN A 305 12.56 3.65 -17.87
C GLN A 305 12.32 3.55 -19.36
N LYS A 306 11.07 3.29 -19.76
CA LYS A 306 10.66 3.51 -21.15
C LYS A 306 10.72 5.01 -21.46
N ALA A 307 11.35 5.37 -22.60
CA ALA A 307 11.51 6.75 -23.02
C ALA A 307 10.17 7.52 -22.98
N GLY A 308 10.17 8.70 -22.37
CA GLY A 308 9.04 9.62 -22.38
C GLY A 308 8.09 9.59 -21.17
N VAL A 309 8.22 8.63 -20.22
CA VAL A 309 7.29 8.52 -19.07
C VAL A 309 7.36 9.71 -18.10
N LEU A 310 8.52 10.38 -17.97
CA LEU A 310 8.73 11.52 -17.09
C LEU A 310 8.84 12.88 -17.81
N ASN A 311 8.67 12.93 -19.13
CA ASN A 311 8.67 14.21 -19.84
C ASN A 311 7.33 14.92 -19.63
N ASN A 312 7.30 15.87 -18.70
CA ASN A 312 6.18 16.77 -18.44
C ASN A 312 5.96 17.83 -19.55
N ASN A 313 6.62 17.72 -20.70
CA ASN A 313 6.39 18.61 -21.83
C ASN A 313 5.23 18.06 -22.65
N GLY A 314 4.09 18.71 -22.53
CA GLY A 314 2.76 18.37 -23.03
C GLY A 314 2.59 18.27 -24.57
N GLU A 315 3.55 17.70 -25.28
CA GLU A 315 3.42 17.35 -26.69
C GLU A 315 3.98 15.93 -26.91
N GLN A 316 3.18 14.92 -26.58
CA GLN A 316 3.39 13.60 -27.18
C GLN A 316 2.67 13.59 -28.53
N SER A 317 3.35 14.02 -29.59
CA SER A 317 2.92 13.72 -30.95
C SER A 317 3.36 12.29 -31.26
N PHE A 318 2.40 11.39 -31.43
CA PHE A 318 2.63 10.08 -32.01
C PHE A 318 2.94 10.30 -33.49
N SER A 319 4.21 10.12 -33.89
CA SER A 319 4.63 10.16 -35.31
C SER A 319 4.57 8.74 -35.85
N LEU A 320 3.77 8.53 -36.91
CA LEU A 320 3.72 7.30 -37.67
C LEU A 320 4.87 7.15 -38.69
N ASN A 321 5.83 8.08 -38.70
CA ASN A 321 6.89 8.18 -39.69
C ASN A 321 8.29 8.00 -39.08
N GLU A 322 8.47 7.18 -38.06
CA GLU A 322 9.82 6.76 -37.67
C GLU A 322 10.18 5.51 -38.43
N ASP A 323 11.12 5.66 -39.39
CA ASP A 323 11.77 4.55 -40.10
C ASP A 323 12.59 3.73 -39.09
N PHE A 324 12.42 2.40 -39.13
CA PHE A 324 13.19 1.44 -38.34
C PHE A 324 14.63 1.33 -38.85
#